data_1f803f611fee5eaefc922bca2672b2af
#
_entry.id   1f803f611fee5eaefc922bca2672b2af
#
_cell.length_a   1.000
_cell.length_b   1.000
_cell.length_c   1.000
_cell.angle_alpha   90.00
_cell.angle_beta   90.00
_cell.angle_gamma   90.00
#
_symmetry.space_group_name_H-M   'P 1'
#
loop_
_entity.id
_entity.type
_entity.pdbx_description
1 polymer ?
#
loop_
_entity_poly.entity_id
_entity_poly.type
_entity_poly.pdbx_seq_one_letter_code
_entity_poly.pdbx_strand_id
1 'polypeptide(L)'
;ETQGVCVSVLGPDARFPDFFTRNSGFLAPSHVESPGLAALMVQKRAELSLDSGMLIAVPIPEEHEAEGHLIKEAIDQAVEEAASISGRDVTPFILSRVSEITAGQSLKSNIGLIKNNAKTGSQIAAEFARLTSPASRYVPPIQESNSNSLETEDSARPVCSQ
;
A
#
# COMPACT_ATOMS: atom_id res chain seq x y z
N GLU A 1 -9.84 -12.51 -4.55
CA GLU A 1 -9.67 -13.56 -3.51
C GLU A 1 -9.84 -14.98 -4.08
N THR A 2 -10.89 -15.24 -4.85
CA THR A 2 -11.17 -16.59 -5.42
C THR A 2 -10.03 -17.15 -6.28
N GLN A 3 -9.17 -16.30 -6.82
CA GLN A 3 -7.98 -16.68 -7.60
C GLN A 3 -6.70 -16.76 -6.76
N GLY A 4 -6.79 -16.64 -5.44
CA GLY A 4 -5.62 -16.63 -4.55
C GLY A 4 -4.74 -15.38 -4.65
N VAL A 5 -5.24 -14.31 -5.28
CA VAL A 5 -4.53 -13.02 -5.35
C VAL A 5 -4.68 -12.28 -4.04
N CYS A 6 -3.57 -11.86 -3.44
CA CYS A 6 -3.58 -10.98 -2.28
C CYS A 6 -4.02 -9.57 -2.71
N VAL A 7 -5.12 -9.07 -2.15
CA VAL A 7 -5.62 -7.71 -2.40
C VAL A 7 -5.51 -6.88 -1.14
N SER A 8 -4.82 -5.74 -1.23
CA SER A 8 -4.61 -4.82 -0.11
C SER A 8 -4.74 -3.37 -0.57
N VAL A 9 -5.15 -2.48 0.32
CA VAL A 9 -5.18 -1.03 0.09
C VAL A 9 -4.00 -0.39 0.79
N LEU A 10 -3.32 0.53 0.14
CA LEU A 10 -2.32 1.37 0.79
C LEU A 10 -3.01 2.59 1.41
N GLY A 11 -3.20 2.56 2.71
CA GLY A 11 -3.91 3.61 3.43
C GLY A 11 -4.22 3.24 4.88
N PRO A 12 -4.88 4.14 5.62
CA PRO A 12 -5.19 3.94 7.04
C PRO A 12 -6.29 2.89 7.28
N ASP A 13 -7.01 2.50 6.25
CA ASP A 13 -8.10 1.54 6.33
C ASP A 13 -8.26 0.72 5.04
N ALA A 14 -9.16 -0.24 5.04
CA ALA A 14 -9.39 -1.16 3.94
C ALA A 14 -10.42 -0.67 2.90
N ARG A 15 -10.80 0.60 2.88
CA ARG A 15 -11.74 1.15 1.88
C ARG A 15 -11.12 1.07 0.50
N PHE A 16 -11.73 0.29 -0.38
CA PHE A 16 -11.22 0.09 -1.73
C PHE A 16 -11.47 1.35 -2.56
N PRO A 17 -10.44 1.93 -3.21
CA PRO A 17 -10.60 3.14 -4.00
C PRO A 17 -11.29 2.85 -5.33
N ASP A 18 -11.89 3.89 -5.90
CA ASP A 18 -12.35 3.93 -7.28
C ASP A 18 -11.39 4.76 -8.13
N PHE A 19 -11.65 4.89 -9.43
CA PHE A 19 -10.80 5.61 -10.38
C PHE A 19 -10.68 7.11 -10.05
N PHE A 20 -11.74 7.71 -9.57
CA PHE A 20 -11.84 9.15 -9.36
C PHE A 20 -12.11 9.53 -7.90
N THR A 21 -12.39 8.54 -7.05
CA THR A 21 -12.71 8.72 -5.65
C THR A 21 -11.89 7.79 -4.76
N ARG A 22 -11.68 8.20 -3.53
CA ARG A 22 -10.93 7.43 -2.53
C ARG A 22 -11.72 6.26 -1.94
N ASN A 23 -13.02 6.18 -2.23
CA ASN A 23 -13.91 5.18 -1.68
C ASN A 23 -14.97 4.76 -2.72
N SER A 24 -14.90 3.53 -3.15
CA SER A 24 -15.88 2.91 -4.07
C SER A 24 -17.14 2.38 -3.36
N GLY A 25 -17.17 2.40 -2.02
CA GLY A 25 -18.21 1.73 -1.23
C GLY A 25 -17.88 0.27 -0.91
N PHE A 26 -16.79 -0.29 -1.44
CA PHE A 26 -16.33 -1.65 -1.15
C PHE A 26 -15.15 -1.65 -0.17
N LEU A 27 -14.95 -2.80 0.48
CA LEU A 27 -13.80 -3.04 1.35
C LEU A 27 -12.87 -4.08 0.70
N ALA A 28 -11.57 -3.84 0.81
CA ALA A 28 -10.56 -4.86 0.51
C ALA A 28 -10.42 -5.83 1.70
N PRO A 29 -9.87 -7.03 1.47
CA PRO A 29 -9.56 -7.99 2.54
C PRO A 29 -8.55 -7.47 3.56
N SER A 30 -7.67 -6.58 3.16
CA SER A 30 -6.60 -6.03 4.00
C SER A 30 -6.17 -4.63 3.58
N HIS A 31 -5.43 -3.96 4.44
CA HIS A 31 -4.73 -2.71 4.13
C HIS A 31 -3.33 -2.71 4.71
N VAL A 32 -2.50 -1.82 4.20
CA VAL A 32 -1.15 -1.53 4.69
C VAL A 32 -0.94 -0.02 4.80
N GLU A 33 -0.33 0.44 5.87
CA GLU A 33 -0.23 1.85 6.19
C GLU A 33 0.94 2.57 5.50
N SER A 34 1.88 1.81 4.92
CA SER A 34 3.09 2.40 4.33
C SER A 34 3.67 1.59 3.18
N PRO A 35 4.43 2.25 2.28
CA PRO A 35 5.19 1.56 1.23
C PRO A 35 6.17 0.52 1.79
N GLY A 36 6.73 0.74 2.98
CA GLY A 36 7.62 -0.22 3.64
C GLY A 36 6.91 -1.52 4.04
N LEU A 37 5.69 -1.44 4.58
CA LEU A 37 4.87 -2.62 4.88
C LEU A 37 4.44 -3.34 3.60
N ALA A 38 4.09 -2.61 2.55
CA ALA A 38 3.79 -3.21 1.25
C ALA A 38 5.01 -3.96 0.68
N ALA A 39 6.20 -3.38 0.77
CA ALA A 39 7.45 -4.01 0.37
C ALA A 39 7.75 -5.28 1.19
N LEU A 40 7.50 -5.25 2.50
CA LEU A 40 7.63 -6.41 3.38
C LEU A 40 6.66 -7.53 2.99
N MET A 41 5.43 -7.22 2.62
CA MET A 41 4.48 -8.22 2.10
C MET A 41 5.00 -8.88 0.82
N VAL A 42 5.55 -8.10 -0.12
CA VAL A 42 6.16 -8.62 -1.35
C VAL A 42 7.33 -9.55 -1.01
N GLN A 43 8.20 -9.15 -0.08
CA GLN A 43 9.32 -9.98 0.38
C GLN A 43 8.85 -11.29 1.01
N LYS A 44 7.89 -11.24 1.93
CA LYS A 44 7.38 -12.44 2.61
C LYS A 44 6.68 -13.40 1.65
N ARG A 45 5.95 -12.88 0.67
CA ARG A 45 5.39 -13.69 -0.42
C ARG A 45 6.48 -14.46 -1.16
N ALA A 46 7.58 -13.79 -1.51
CA ALA A 46 8.71 -14.43 -2.19
C ALA A 46 9.40 -15.48 -1.30
N GLU A 47 9.63 -15.19 -0.03
CA GLU A 47 10.22 -16.13 0.94
C GLU A 47 9.35 -17.39 1.14
N LEU A 48 8.04 -17.25 1.09
CA LEU A 48 7.08 -18.37 1.21
C LEU A 48 6.85 -19.10 -0.12
N SER A 49 7.53 -18.71 -1.20
CA SER A 49 7.39 -19.29 -2.54
C SER A 49 5.93 -19.31 -3.03
N LEU A 50 5.17 -18.25 -2.75
CA LEU A 50 3.79 -18.11 -3.22
C LEU A 50 3.79 -17.55 -4.64
N ASP A 51 3.27 -18.32 -5.60
CA ASP A 51 3.24 -17.96 -7.03
C ASP A 51 2.06 -17.03 -7.41
N SER A 52 1.11 -16.82 -6.49
CA SER A 52 -0.05 -15.95 -6.73
C SER A 52 0.35 -14.49 -6.91
N GLY A 53 -0.45 -13.72 -7.67
CA GLY A 53 -0.27 -12.27 -7.81
C GLY A 53 -0.54 -11.51 -6.50
N MET A 54 -0.17 -10.23 -6.50
CA MET A 54 -0.51 -9.28 -5.44
C MET A 54 -1.03 -7.99 -6.07
N LEU A 55 -2.15 -7.48 -5.57
CA LEU A 55 -2.73 -6.21 -5.96
C LEU A 55 -2.68 -5.25 -4.77
N ILE A 56 -2.02 -4.12 -4.93
CA ILE A 56 -2.00 -3.04 -3.94
C ILE A 56 -2.74 -1.86 -4.55
N ALA A 57 -3.95 -1.60 -4.08
CA ALA A 57 -4.75 -0.47 -4.51
C ALA A 57 -4.28 0.80 -3.78
N VAL A 58 -4.00 1.84 -4.56
CA VAL A 58 -3.51 3.13 -4.05
C VAL A 58 -4.59 4.18 -4.28
N PRO A 59 -5.17 4.79 -3.24
CA PRO A 59 -6.17 5.84 -3.41
C PRO A 59 -5.62 7.06 -4.15
N ILE A 60 -6.47 7.72 -4.93
CA ILE A 60 -6.16 9.01 -5.52
C ILE A 60 -5.83 10.03 -4.42
N PRO A 61 -4.84 10.94 -4.60
CA PRO A 61 -4.62 12.04 -3.67
C PRO A 61 -5.85 12.91 -3.51
N GLU A 62 -6.09 13.41 -2.31
CA GLU A 62 -7.28 14.19 -1.97
C GLU A 62 -7.43 15.43 -2.85
N GLU A 63 -6.32 16.11 -3.18
CA GLU A 63 -6.29 17.27 -4.06
C GLU A 63 -6.65 16.98 -5.53
N HIS A 64 -6.72 15.71 -5.89
CA HIS A 64 -7.10 15.26 -7.23
C HIS A 64 -8.41 14.47 -7.25
N GLU A 65 -8.99 14.25 -6.08
CA GLU A 65 -10.29 13.60 -5.97
C GLU A 65 -11.35 14.48 -6.64
N ALA A 66 -12.09 13.90 -7.57
CA ALA A 66 -13.18 14.61 -8.22
C ALA A 66 -14.44 14.59 -7.34
N GLU A 67 -15.33 15.54 -7.55
CA GLU A 67 -16.64 15.52 -6.90
C GLU A 67 -17.38 14.24 -7.29
N GLY A 68 -17.40 13.27 -6.37
CA GLY A 68 -17.78 11.88 -6.65
C GLY A 68 -19.17 11.70 -7.26
N HIS A 69 -20.14 12.57 -6.94
CA HIS A 69 -21.48 12.51 -7.51
C HIS A 69 -21.50 12.91 -8.99
N LEU A 70 -20.79 13.96 -9.39
CA LEU A 70 -20.72 14.41 -10.78
C LEU A 70 -20.04 13.36 -11.67
N ILE A 71 -18.99 12.74 -11.16
CA ILE A 71 -18.29 11.66 -11.88
C ILE A 71 -19.18 10.42 -12.01
N LYS A 72 -19.92 10.06 -10.96
CA LYS A 72 -20.82 8.92 -11.01
C LYS A 72 -21.92 9.11 -12.04
N GLU A 73 -22.58 10.24 -12.05
CA GLU A 73 -23.59 10.57 -13.04
C GLU A 73 -23.03 10.54 -14.49
N ALA A 74 -21.82 11.09 -14.68
CA ALA A 74 -21.13 11.05 -15.97
C ALA A 74 -20.78 9.63 -16.42
N ILE A 75 -20.38 8.75 -15.47
CA ILE A 75 -20.10 7.32 -15.77
C ILE A 75 -21.40 6.60 -16.13
N ASP A 76 -22.45 6.76 -15.34
CA ASP A 76 -23.74 6.11 -15.59
C ASP A 76 -24.28 6.49 -16.99
N GLN A 77 -24.21 7.76 -17.34
CA GLN A 77 -24.59 8.24 -18.67
C GLN A 77 -23.69 7.65 -19.78
N ALA A 78 -22.36 7.65 -19.58
CA ALA A 78 -21.43 7.11 -20.57
C ALA A 78 -21.59 5.60 -20.77
N VAL A 79 -21.95 4.86 -19.72
CA VAL A 79 -22.23 3.42 -19.77
C VAL A 79 -23.52 3.14 -20.56
N GLU A 80 -24.58 3.94 -20.35
CA GLU A 80 -25.82 3.84 -21.14
C GLU A 80 -25.55 4.09 -22.62
N GLU A 81 -24.81 5.13 -22.96
CA GLU A 81 -24.44 5.46 -24.34
C GLU A 81 -23.54 4.38 -24.97
N ALA A 82 -22.71 3.70 -24.16
CA ALA A 82 -21.85 2.60 -24.62
C ALA A 82 -22.58 1.29 -24.88
N ALA A 83 -23.87 1.17 -24.58
CA ALA A 83 -24.65 -0.07 -24.75
C ALA A 83 -24.65 -0.64 -26.21
N SER A 84 -24.40 0.21 -27.19
CA SER A 84 -24.27 -0.18 -28.61
C SER A 84 -22.83 -0.52 -29.02
N ILE A 85 -21.86 -0.31 -28.16
CA ILE A 85 -20.42 -0.53 -28.39
C ILE A 85 -20.04 -1.89 -27.81
N SER A 86 -19.15 -2.62 -28.46
CA SER A 86 -18.73 -3.93 -27.99
C SER A 86 -17.21 -4.11 -28.03
N GLY A 87 -16.72 -5.04 -27.18
CA GLY A 87 -15.33 -5.45 -27.18
C GLY A 87 -14.39 -4.40 -26.60
N ARG A 88 -13.21 -4.27 -27.21
CA ARG A 88 -12.10 -3.43 -26.71
C ARG A 88 -12.37 -1.92 -26.77
N ASP A 89 -13.38 -1.50 -27.54
CA ASP A 89 -13.64 -0.08 -27.77
C ASP A 89 -14.55 0.55 -26.68
N VAL A 90 -15.17 -0.27 -25.82
CA VAL A 90 -16.05 0.17 -24.72
C VAL A 90 -15.30 1.08 -23.74
N THR A 91 -14.16 0.63 -23.23
CA THR A 91 -13.40 1.38 -22.22
C THR A 91 -12.87 2.73 -22.74
N PRO A 92 -12.22 2.81 -23.91
CA PRO A 92 -11.82 4.08 -24.50
C PRO A 92 -13.00 5.04 -24.71
N PHE A 93 -14.14 4.54 -25.17
CA PHE A 93 -15.35 5.34 -25.35
C PHE A 93 -15.83 5.93 -24.02
N ILE A 94 -16.01 5.10 -22.98
CA ILE A 94 -16.47 5.56 -21.67
C ILE A 94 -15.52 6.63 -21.11
N LEU A 95 -14.21 6.41 -21.17
CA LEU A 95 -13.22 7.38 -20.69
C LEU A 95 -13.28 8.71 -21.44
N SER A 96 -13.42 8.68 -22.77
CA SER A 96 -13.58 9.87 -23.60
C SER A 96 -14.86 10.61 -23.24
N ARG A 97 -15.97 9.89 -23.12
CA ARG A 97 -17.29 10.46 -22.86
C ARG A 97 -17.38 11.08 -21.46
N VAL A 98 -16.87 10.38 -20.45
CA VAL A 98 -16.76 10.94 -19.08
C VAL A 98 -15.90 12.20 -19.07
N SER A 99 -14.80 12.23 -19.83
CA SER A 99 -13.96 13.43 -19.95
C SER A 99 -14.72 14.61 -20.57
N GLU A 100 -15.54 14.37 -21.60
CA GLU A 100 -16.37 15.39 -22.24
C GLU A 100 -17.43 15.92 -21.28
N ILE A 101 -18.19 15.04 -20.62
CA ILE A 101 -19.26 15.42 -19.69
C ILE A 101 -18.70 16.23 -18.51
N THR A 102 -17.53 15.84 -18.01
CA THR A 102 -16.86 16.51 -16.88
C THR A 102 -15.96 17.68 -17.28
N ALA A 103 -16.03 18.15 -18.53
CA ALA A 103 -15.20 19.23 -19.08
C ALA A 103 -13.69 19.02 -18.80
N GLY A 104 -13.20 17.78 -18.91
CA GLY A 104 -11.81 17.41 -18.70
C GLY A 104 -11.38 17.23 -17.24
N GLN A 105 -12.27 17.40 -16.28
CA GLN A 105 -11.94 17.25 -14.86
C GLN A 105 -11.56 15.80 -14.52
N SER A 106 -12.24 14.82 -15.09
CA SER A 106 -11.91 13.40 -14.96
C SER A 106 -10.51 13.08 -15.50
N LEU A 107 -10.10 13.69 -16.61
CA LEU A 107 -8.75 13.53 -17.15
C LEU A 107 -7.69 14.08 -16.20
N LYS A 108 -7.92 15.25 -15.62
CA LYS A 108 -7.01 15.86 -14.63
C LYS A 108 -6.84 14.99 -13.40
N SER A 109 -7.95 14.45 -12.89
CA SER A 109 -7.95 13.49 -11.76
C SER A 109 -7.18 12.22 -12.10
N ASN A 110 -7.40 11.65 -13.28
CA ASN A 110 -6.71 10.45 -13.74
C ASN A 110 -5.19 10.66 -13.89
N ILE A 111 -4.75 11.82 -14.38
CA ILE A 111 -3.32 12.17 -14.43
C ILE A 111 -2.72 12.21 -13.00
N GLY A 112 -3.43 12.80 -12.04
CA GLY A 112 -3.04 12.81 -10.64
C GLY A 112 -2.91 11.40 -10.06
N LEU A 113 -3.90 10.55 -10.33
CA LEU A 113 -3.91 9.15 -9.93
C LEU A 113 -2.68 8.39 -10.49
N ILE A 114 -2.43 8.47 -11.79
CA ILE A 114 -1.31 7.78 -12.44
C ILE A 114 0.04 8.22 -11.86
N LYS A 115 0.23 9.52 -11.68
CA LYS A 115 1.45 10.07 -11.06
C LYS A 115 1.65 9.55 -9.63
N ASN A 116 0.57 9.52 -8.83
CA ASN A 116 0.62 8.99 -7.47
C ASN A 116 0.93 7.50 -7.45
N ASN A 117 0.32 6.72 -8.33
CA ASN A 117 0.60 5.28 -8.45
C ASN A 117 2.06 5.01 -8.83
N ALA A 118 2.61 5.76 -9.78
CA ALA A 118 4.01 5.65 -10.18
C ALA A 118 4.97 6.01 -9.02
N LYS A 119 4.69 7.10 -8.30
CA LYS A 119 5.45 7.51 -7.12
C LYS A 119 5.40 6.43 -6.02
N THR A 120 4.23 5.95 -5.69
CA THR A 120 4.02 4.94 -4.65
C THR A 120 4.67 3.60 -5.03
N GLY A 121 4.51 3.16 -6.26
CA GLY A 121 5.18 1.97 -6.77
C GLY A 121 6.70 2.07 -6.71
N SER A 122 7.26 3.23 -7.02
CA SER A 122 8.70 3.50 -6.88
C SER A 122 9.17 3.46 -5.43
N GLN A 123 8.38 3.98 -4.50
CA GLN A 123 8.67 3.91 -3.06
C GLN A 123 8.66 2.45 -2.56
N ILE A 124 7.66 1.66 -2.95
CA ILE A 124 7.60 0.23 -2.61
C ILE A 124 8.82 -0.50 -3.17
N ALA A 125 9.19 -0.24 -4.42
CA ALA A 125 10.36 -0.87 -5.05
C ALA A 125 11.67 -0.50 -4.35
N ALA A 126 11.85 0.76 -3.95
CA ALA A 126 13.02 1.22 -3.21
C ALA A 126 13.12 0.55 -1.82
N GLU A 127 11.99 0.45 -1.10
CA GLU A 127 11.94 -0.25 0.19
C GLU A 127 12.21 -1.75 0.01
N PHE A 128 11.66 -2.37 -1.01
CA PHE A 128 11.93 -3.77 -1.32
C PHE A 128 13.41 -4.02 -1.62
N ALA A 129 14.04 -3.18 -2.42
CA ALA A 129 15.47 -3.26 -2.69
C ALA A 129 16.31 -3.13 -1.41
N ARG A 130 15.92 -2.23 -0.49
CA ARG A 130 16.58 -2.06 0.80
C ARG A 130 16.44 -3.31 1.68
N LEU A 131 15.25 -3.90 1.77
CA LEU A 131 15.00 -5.12 2.54
C LEU A 131 15.75 -6.34 2.00
N THR A 132 15.96 -6.41 0.69
CA THR A 132 16.62 -7.54 0.04
C THR A 132 18.11 -7.35 -0.17
N SER A 133 18.66 -6.17 0.16
CA SER A 133 20.09 -5.88 0.07
C SER A 133 20.93 -6.79 0.98
N PRO A 134 22.08 -7.28 0.54
CA PRO A 134 23.01 -8.06 1.37
C PRO A 134 23.40 -7.35 2.68
N ALA A 135 23.49 -6.03 2.67
CA ALA A 135 23.79 -5.22 3.86
C ALA A 135 22.68 -5.28 4.94
N SER A 136 21.43 -5.51 4.54
CA SER A 136 20.30 -5.66 5.47
C SER A 136 20.28 -7.02 6.17
N ARG A 137 21.05 -7.99 5.70
CA ARG A 137 21.18 -9.33 6.31
C ARG A 137 22.28 -9.43 7.35
N TYR A 138 23.05 -8.35 7.57
CA TYR A 138 24.06 -8.32 8.63
C TYR A 138 23.36 -8.24 9.98
N VAL A 139 23.28 -9.35 10.69
CA VAL A 139 22.97 -9.41 12.12
C VAL A 139 24.32 -9.31 12.83
N PRO A 140 24.61 -8.23 13.57
CA PRO A 140 25.84 -8.18 14.35
C PRO A 140 25.84 -9.32 15.35
N PRO A 141 27.00 -9.95 15.61
CA PRO A 141 27.10 -11.00 16.62
C PRO A 141 26.61 -10.44 17.97
N ILE A 142 25.82 -11.24 18.66
CA ILE A 142 25.35 -10.94 20.00
C ILE A 142 26.60 -10.75 20.86
N GLN A 143 26.86 -9.54 21.32
CA GLN A 143 27.89 -9.32 22.36
C GLN A 143 27.38 -10.02 23.61
N GLU A 144 28.00 -11.15 23.95
CA GLU A 144 27.83 -11.74 25.27
C GLU A 144 28.28 -10.69 26.29
N SER A 145 27.33 -10.15 27.03
CA SER A 145 27.60 -9.29 28.16
C SER A 145 28.38 -10.15 29.18
N ASN A 146 29.65 -9.83 29.34
CA ASN A 146 30.53 -10.46 30.29
C ASN A 146 30.01 -10.10 31.70
N SER A 147 29.11 -10.94 32.22
CA SER A 147 28.69 -10.88 33.62
C SER A 147 29.73 -11.59 34.51
N ASN A 148 30.89 -11.01 34.63
CA ASN A 148 31.91 -11.42 35.61
C ASN A 148 32.40 -10.21 36.39
N SER A 149 31.60 -9.80 37.37
CA SER A 149 32.06 -9.04 38.52
C SER A 149 31.12 -9.29 39.71
N LEU A 150 31.17 -10.55 40.19
CA LEU A 150 30.83 -10.82 41.59
C LEU A 150 32.13 -10.67 42.37
N GLU A 151 32.50 -9.46 42.68
CA GLU A 151 33.47 -9.22 43.76
C GLU A 151 32.74 -9.46 45.07
N THR A 152 33.18 -10.51 45.72
CA THR A 152 32.89 -10.86 47.10
C THR A 152 33.48 -9.79 48.01
N GLU A 153 32.69 -8.91 48.57
CA GLU A 153 33.05 -8.18 49.79
C GLU A 153 32.74 -9.07 50.99
N ASP A 154 33.83 -9.67 51.49
CA ASP A 154 33.86 -10.39 52.75
C ASP A 154 34.02 -9.39 53.92
N SER A 155 33.10 -9.55 54.82
CA SER A 155 33.09 -9.28 56.24
C SER A 155 34.01 -8.22 56.90
N ALA A 156 33.39 -7.34 57.61
CA ALA A 156 33.91 -6.95 58.94
C ALA A 156 32.73 -6.67 59.90
N ARG A 157 32.42 -7.61 60.76
CA ARG A 157 31.58 -7.37 61.95
C ARG A 157 32.44 -6.68 63.02
N PRO A 158 32.01 -5.59 63.64
CA PRO A 158 32.61 -5.14 64.91
C PRO A 158 32.02 -5.95 66.08
N VAL A 159 32.87 -6.54 66.84
CA VAL A 159 32.63 -7.16 68.19
C VAL A 159 32.26 -6.05 69.15
N CYS A 160 31.09 -6.15 69.74
CA CYS A 160 30.71 -5.33 70.90
C CYS A 160 31.17 -6.01 72.13
N SER A 161 32.06 -5.33 72.94
CA SER A 161 32.44 -5.69 74.31
C SER A 161 31.88 -4.65 75.28
N GLN A 162 31.17 -5.19 76.30
CA GLN A 162 30.73 -4.65 77.58
C GLN A 162 29.62 -3.60 77.53
#